data_7873f45f92187d2ac3bd226d7a24f60f
#
_entry.id   7873f45f92187d2ac3bd226d7a24f60f
#
_cell.length_a   1.000
_cell.length_b   1.000
_cell.length_c   1.000
_cell.angle_alpha   90.00
_cell.angle_beta   90.00
_cell.angle_gamma   90.00
#
_symmetry.space_group_name_H-M   'P 1'
#
loop_
_entity.id
_entity.type
_entity.pdbx_description
1 polymer ?
#
loop_
_entity_poly.entity_id
_entity_poly.type
_entity_poly.pdbx_seq_one_letter_code
_entity_poly.pdbx_strand_id
1 'polypeptide(L)'
;MQEEQLDIFDEAGQHIGVEARSEVHRLGLWHQTFHCWIYRVVDDQIEMLFQKRHPQKDTFPDLLDITSAGHLLAAEQPCDGVRELEEELGLSVSFEELDPLGVIRDVMVAPSIIDKEMCHTFLYECDQPLGEYRIQEEEVTGLFWVSLPELERLFAGEIGQMTVNGFLLTENGEPKDIAMIAAKADFVPHEVHYYQQVFAAVKRRAANAANR
;
A
#
# COMPACT_ATOMS: atom_id res chain seq x y z
N MET A 1 8.99 21.36 -9.04
CA MET A 1 8.54 21.08 -7.65
C MET A 1 9.79 21.03 -6.77
N GLN A 2 9.67 21.38 -5.50
CA GLN A 2 10.76 21.22 -4.54
C GLN A 2 10.78 19.75 -4.15
N GLU A 3 11.97 19.12 -4.08
CA GLU A 3 12.10 17.72 -3.72
C GLU A 3 11.67 17.48 -2.28
N GLU A 4 11.00 16.36 -2.02
CA GLU A 4 10.58 15.93 -0.68
C GLU A 4 11.78 15.84 0.26
N GLN A 5 11.59 16.31 1.48
CA GLN A 5 12.55 16.18 2.57
C GLN A 5 11.99 15.20 3.58
N LEU A 6 12.78 14.19 3.94
CA LEU A 6 12.36 13.11 4.83
C LEU A 6 13.20 13.11 6.09
N ASP A 7 12.56 12.84 7.22
CA ASP A 7 13.27 12.53 8.45
C ASP A 7 13.98 11.18 8.32
N ILE A 8 15.26 11.14 8.68
CA ILE A 8 16.09 9.93 8.60
C ILE A 8 16.45 9.40 9.98
N PHE A 9 16.58 8.08 10.06
CA PHE A 9 16.74 7.35 11.31
C PHE A 9 17.90 6.36 11.24
N ASP A 10 18.47 6.04 12.40
CA ASP A 10 19.46 4.97 12.53
C ASP A 10 18.79 3.58 12.66
N GLU A 11 19.60 2.52 12.74
CA GLU A 11 19.12 1.14 12.89
C GLU A 11 18.33 0.93 14.21
N ALA A 12 18.52 1.77 15.21
CA ALA A 12 17.77 1.74 16.46
C ALA A 12 16.44 2.51 16.38
N GLY A 13 16.19 3.20 15.24
CA GLY A 13 15.02 4.06 15.05
C GLY A 13 15.13 5.42 15.72
N GLN A 14 16.36 5.88 16.01
CA GLN A 14 16.57 7.23 16.52
C GLN A 14 16.72 8.19 15.34
N HIS A 15 16.02 9.32 15.42
CA HIS A 15 16.12 10.38 14.42
C HIS A 15 17.54 10.94 14.38
N ILE A 16 18.14 11.00 13.19
CA ILE A 16 19.52 11.44 12.97
C ILE A 16 19.65 12.65 12.03
N GLY A 17 18.56 13.12 11.44
CA GLY A 17 18.56 14.30 10.57
C GLY A 17 17.44 14.30 9.55
N VAL A 18 17.59 15.16 8.55
CA VAL A 18 16.66 15.30 7.41
C VAL A 18 17.48 15.22 6.14
N GLU A 19 16.97 14.53 5.12
CA GLU A 19 17.66 14.40 3.84
C GLU A 19 16.65 14.39 2.68
N ALA A 20 17.10 14.72 1.48
CA ALA A 20 16.30 14.66 0.27
C ALA A 20 15.92 13.22 -0.08
N ARG A 21 14.70 13.00 -0.53
CA ARG A 21 14.17 11.66 -0.88
C ARG A 21 15.10 10.87 -1.82
N SER A 22 15.66 11.52 -2.83
CA SER A 22 16.60 10.87 -3.76
C SER A 22 17.86 10.35 -3.05
N GLU A 23 18.40 11.10 -2.09
CA GLU A 23 19.57 10.68 -1.30
C GLU A 23 19.21 9.59 -0.28
N VAL A 24 18.02 9.67 0.33
CA VAL A 24 17.49 8.65 1.25
C VAL A 24 17.49 7.28 0.54
N HIS A 25 16.89 7.21 -0.64
CA HIS A 25 16.81 5.97 -1.41
C HIS A 25 18.17 5.55 -2.00
N ARG A 26 18.99 6.50 -2.43
CA ARG A 26 20.33 6.20 -2.96
C ARG A 26 21.26 5.60 -1.91
N LEU A 27 21.17 6.08 -0.67
CA LEU A 27 21.99 5.67 0.45
C LEU A 27 21.38 4.53 1.28
N GLY A 28 20.10 4.22 1.08
CA GLY A 28 19.35 3.25 1.87
C GLY A 28 19.24 3.68 3.34
N LEU A 29 18.82 4.91 3.56
CA LEU A 29 18.58 5.44 4.90
C LEU A 29 17.18 5.06 5.38
N TRP A 30 17.05 4.71 6.67
CA TRP A 30 15.74 4.48 7.27
C TRP A 30 14.95 5.78 7.31
N HIS A 31 13.72 5.72 6.83
CA HIS A 31 12.75 6.81 6.87
C HIS A 31 11.35 6.29 7.20
N GLN A 32 10.39 7.16 7.39
CA GLN A 32 9.04 6.78 7.78
C GLN A 32 8.08 6.90 6.60
N THR A 33 7.14 5.94 6.55
CA THR A 33 6.06 5.90 5.57
C THR A 33 4.72 5.66 6.28
N PHE A 34 3.65 6.13 5.67
CA PHE A 34 2.27 5.82 6.02
C PHE A 34 1.77 4.75 5.06
N HIS A 35 1.24 3.64 5.58
CA HIS A 35 0.64 2.56 4.80
C HIS A 35 -0.77 2.29 5.28
N CYS A 36 -1.75 2.37 4.39
CA CYS A 36 -3.13 2.02 4.68
C CYS A 36 -3.61 0.88 3.77
N TRP A 37 -4.00 -0.23 4.37
CA TRP A 37 -4.61 -1.35 3.72
C TRP A 37 -6.11 -1.30 3.86
N ILE A 38 -6.82 -1.15 2.75
CA ILE A 38 -8.28 -1.24 2.71
C ILE A 38 -8.67 -2.70 2.47
N TYR A 39 -9.63 -3.18 3.24
CA TYR A 39 -10.21 -4.50 3.07
C TYR A 39 -11.74 -4.46 3.23
N ARG A 40 -12.39 -5.51 2.74
CA ARG A 40 -13.82 -5.74 2.95
C ARG A 40 -14.10 -7.21 3.18
N VAL A 41 -15.30 -7.50 3.71
CA VAL A 41 -15.82 -8.86 3.85
C VAL A 41 -17.10 -8.98 3.03
N VAL A 42 -17.09 -9.85 2.03
CA VAL A 42 -18.24 -10.10 1.14
C VAL A 42 -18.51 -11.61 1.14
N ASP A 43 -19.72 -12.02 1.48
CA ASP A 43 -20.13 -13.44 1.54
C ASP A 43 -19.14 -14.31 2.34
N ASP A 44 -18.74 -13.84 3.52
CA ASP A 44 -17.74 -14.46 4.40
C ASP A 44 -16.32 -14.59 3.80
N GLN A 45 -16.05 -13.95 2.65
CA GLN A 45 -14.74 -13.88 2.04
C GLN A 45 -14.09 -12.52 2.29
N ILE A 46 -12.81 -12.55 2.67
CA ILE A 46 -12.02 -11.34 2.85
C ILE A 46 -11.36 -10.98 1.52
N GLU A 47 -11.55 -9.74 1.10
CA GLU A 47 -10.87 -9.15 -0.04
C GLU A 47 -10.07 -7.94 0.41
N MET A 48 -8.88 -7.77 -0.15
CA MET A 48 -8.01 -6.61 0.05
C MET A 48 -7.97 -5.77 -1.21
N LEU A 49 -7.98 -4.45 -1.05
CA LEU A 49 -7.88 -3.51 -2.16
C LEU A 49 -6.41 -3.20 -2.45
N PHE A 50 -5.99 -3.43 -3.68
CA PHE A 50 -4.67 -3.09 -4.18
C PHE A 50 -4.77 -1.96 -5.19
N GLN A 51 -3.84 -1.00 -5.14
CA GLN A 51 -3.65 -0.04 -6.21
C GLN A 51 -2.75 -0.61 -7.31
N LYS A 52 -2.96 -0.20 -8.54
CA LYS A 52 -2.05 -0.41 -9.66
C LYS A 52 -1.21 0.84 -9.84
N ARG A 53 0.08 0.74 -9.57
CA ARG A 53 1.03 1.86 -9.66
C ARG A 53 1.15 2.37 -11.08
N HIS A 54 1.30 3.69 -11.21
CA HIS A 54 1.49 4.28 -12.54
C HIS A 54 2.81 3.78 -13.18
N PRO A 55 2.83 3.49 -14.50
CA PRO A 55 4.02 2.99 -15.20
C PRO A 55 5.24 3.93 -15.19
N GLN A 56 5.05 5.20 -14.83
CA GLN A 56 6.13 6.20 -14.74
C GLN A 56 6.63 6.44 -13.30
N LYS A 57 6.17 5.63 -12.33
CA LYS A 57 6.71 5.70 -10.95
C LYS A 57 8.18 5.29 -10.95
N ASP A 58 8.98 5.99 -10.15
CA ASP A 58 10.43 5.74 -10.01
C ASP A 58 10.73 4.36 -9.40
N THR A 59 9.84 3.90 -8.50
CA THR A 59 9.96 2.62 -7.81
C THR A 59 8.82 1.70 -8.21
N PHE A 60 9.14 0.45 -8.53
CA PHE A 60 8.18 -0.63 -8.78
C PHE A 60 7.01 -0.22 -9.70
N PRO A 61 7.29 0.36 -10.90
CA PRO A 61 6.26 0.81 -11.83
C PRO A 61 5.39 -0.36 -12.29
N ASP A 62 4.11 -0.09 -12.53
CA ASP A 62 3.15 -1.04 -13.10
C ASP A 62 2.93 -2.32 -12.25
N LEU A 63 3.21 -2.27 -10.94
CA LEU A 63 2.91 -3.36 -10.02
C LEU A 63 1.64 -3.07 -9.19
N LEU A 64 1.07 -4.12 -8.64
CA LEU A 64 0.04 -4.05 -7.61
C LEU A 64 0.70 -3.78 -6.25
N ASP A 65 0.17 -2.79 -5.54
CA ASP A 65 0.76 -2.30 -4.30
C ASP A 65 -0.31 -2.10 -3.21
N ILE A 66 0.15 -1.71 -2.02
CA ILE A 66 -0.67 -1.28 -0.88
C ILE A 66 -1.76 -0.33 -1.38
N THR A 67 -2.94 -0.39 -0.77
CA THR A 67 -4.09 0.42 -1.23
C THR A 67 -3.75 1.90 -1.30
N SER A 68 -3.08 2.46 -0.28
CA SER A 68 -2.52 3.81 -0.27
C SER A 68 -1.26 3.82 0.59
N ALA A 69 -0.20 4.44 0.07
CA ALA A 69 1.10 4.50 0.73
C ALA A 69 1.92 5.71 0.28
N GLY A 70 2.48 6.43 1.24
CA GLY A 70 3.33 7.58 0.95
C GLY A 70 4.36 7.87 2.05
N HIS A 71 5.35 8.70 1.72
CA HIS A 71 6.35 9.15 2.67
C HIS A 71 5.76 10.10 3.70
N LEU A 72 6.20 9.98 4.95
CA LEU A 72 6.03 11.04 5.91
C LEU A 72 7.13 12.07 5.69
N LEU A 73 6.74 13.29 5.35
CA LEU A 73 7.66 14.40 5.14
C LEU A 73 8.34 14.79 6.46
N ALA A 74 9.47 15.50 6.37
CA ALA A 74 10.18 15.96 7.56
C ALA A 74 9.24 16.73 8.51
N ALA A 75 9.24 16.33 9.78
CA ALA A 75 8.38 16.80 10.87
C ALA A 75 6.91 16.35 10.80
N GLU A 76 6.48 15.60 9.80
CA GLU A 76 5.14 14.97 9.82
C GLU A 76 5.06 13.86 10.87
N GLN A 77 3.87 13.69 11.41
CA GLN A 77 3.52 12.57 12.29
C GLN A 77 2.69 11.54 11.52
N PRO A 78 2.56 10.29 12.00
CA PRO A 78 1.77 9.28 11.32
C PRO A 78 0.32 9.67 11.01
N CYS A 79 -0.29 10.56 11.84
CA CYS A 79 -1.63 11.07 11.57
C CYS A 79 -1.71 12.00 10.37
N ASP A 80 -0.61 12.66 10.01
CA ASP A 80 -0.58 13.53 8.83
C ASP A 80 -0.60 12.72 7.53
N GLY A 81 -0.11 11.47 7.58
CA GLY A 81 -0.11 10.56 6.44
C GLY A 81 -1.50 10.14 5.95
N VAL A 82 -2.57 10.38 6.72
CA VAL A 82 -3.95 10.12 6.28
C VAL A 82 -4.31 10.90 5.00
N ARG A 83 -3.60 12.00 4.71
CA ARG A 83 -3.74 12.77 3.47
C ARG A 83 -3.56 11.92 2.21
N GLU A 84 -2.73 10.89 2.26
CA GLU A 84 -2.49 9.99 1.12
C GLU A 84 -3.76 9.30 0.64
N LEU A 85 -4.70 8.97 1.56
CA LEU A 85 -6.00 8.40 1.18
C LEU A 85 -6.84 9.38 0.37
N GLU A 86 -6.81 10.67 0.73
CA GLU A 86 -7.52 11.72 -0.01
C GLU A 86 -6.81 12.02 -1.34
N GLU A 87 -5.48 12.15 -1.33
CA GLU A 87 -4.67 12.50 -2.51
C GLU A 87 -4.71 11.38 -3.56
N GLU A 88 -4.39 10.14 -3.17
CA GLU A 88 -4.29 9.03 -4.12
C GLU A 88 -5.65 8.44 -4.53
N LEU A 89 -6.66 8.44 -3.63
CA LEU A 89 -7.90 7.69 -3.81
C LEU A 89 -9.18 8.56 -3.74
N GLY A 90 -9.06 9.83 -3.37
CA GLY A 90 -10.21 10.70 -3.10
C GLY A 90 -11.05 10.23 -1.91
N LEU A 91 -10.43 9.50 -0.98
CA LEU A 91 -11.11 8.92 0.18
C LEU A 91 -10.85 9.74 1.43
N SER A 92 -11.87 10.47 1.88
CA SER A 92 -11.79 11.32 3.07
C SER A 92 -12.10 10.51 4.32
N VAL A 93 -11.07 10.19 5.11
CA VAL A 93 -11.15 9.40 6.34
C VAL A 93 -10.45 10.15 7.46
N SER A 94 -11.00 10.14 8.66
CA SER A 94 -10.27 10.66 9.83
C SER A 94 -9.27 9.62 10.34
N PHE A 95 -8.16 10.09 10.93
CA PHE A 95 -7.12 9.20 11.44
C PHE A 95 -7.64 8.23 12.51
N GLU A 96 -8.64 8.65 13.30
CA GLU A 96 -9.27 7.87 14.36
C GLU A 96 -10.10 6.69 13.83
N GLU A 97 -10.48 6.71 12.56
CA GLU A 97 -11.20 5.59 11.91
C GLU A 97 -10.25 4.47 11.46
N LEU A 98 -8.95 4.74 11.42
CA LEU A 98 -7.95 3.76 11.02
C LEU A 98 -7.58 2.85 12.19
N ASP A 99 -7.50 1.56 11.93
CA ASP A 99 -7.04 0.55 12.88
C ASP A 99 -5.51 0.40 12.82
N PRO A 100 -4.74 0.83 13.84
CA PRO A 100 -3.28 0.75 13.79
C PRO A 100 -2.78 -0.70 13.93
N LEU A 101 -1.87 -1.09 13.03
CA LEU A 101 -1.08 -2.32 13.13
C LEU A 101 0.21 -2.11 13.92
N GLY A 102 0.70 -0.88 13.95
CA GLY A 102 2.01 -0.52 14.45
C GLY A 102 3.01 -0.23 13.35
N VAL A 103 4.30 -0.23 13.71
CA VAL A 103 5.39 0.00 12.77
C VAL A 103 5.94 -1.33 12.30
N ILE A 104 5.91 -1.56 11.00
CA ILE A 104 6.54 -2.72 10.36
C ILE A 104 7.76 -2.19 9.60
N ARG A 105 8.93 -2.78 9.84
CA ARG A 105 10.11 -2.48 9.04
C ARG A 105 10.09 -3.27 7.76
N ASP A 106 10.38 -2.61 6.65
CA ASP A 106 10.47 -3.22 5.35
C ASP A 106 11.73 -2.75 4.61
N VAL A 107 12.35 -3.64 3.85
CA VAL A 107 13.54 -3.33 3.07
C VAL A 107 13.38 -3.85 1.66
N MET A 108 13.27 -2.94 0.72
CA MET A 108 13.16 -3.27 -0.69
C MET A 108 14.41 -2.84 -1.44
N VAL A 109 14.90 -3.69 -2.34
CA VAL A 109 16.10 -3.42 -3.14
C VAL A 109 15.76 -3.54 -4.61
N ALA A 110 16.02 -2.48 -5.35
CA ALA A 110 15.96 -2.44 -6.80
C ALA A 110 17.33 -1.97 -7.35
N PRO A 111 17.61 -2.09 -8.67
CA PRO A 111 18.96 -1.84 -9.22
C PRO A 111 19.58 -0.49 -8.88
N SER A 112 18.78 0.54 -8.64
CA SER A 112 19.24 1.91 -8.35
C SER A 112 18.78 2.45 -6.99
N ILE A 113 18.07 1.64 -6.19
CA ILE A 113 17.38 2.10 -4.98
C ILE A 113 17.50 1.05 -3.89
N ILE A 114 17.77 1.52 -2.68
CA ILE A 114 17.62 0.74 -1.44
C ILE A 114 16.58 1.50 -0.62
N ASP A 115 15.42 0.91 -0.49
CA ASP A 115 14.30 1.49 0.22
C ASP A 115 14.16 0.82 1.59
N LYS A 116 14.41 1.59 2.66
CA LYS A 116 14.35 1.13 4.04
C LYS A 116 13.29 1.91 4.81
N GLU A 117 12.15 1.29 4.99
CA GLU A 117 10.99 1.94 5.55
C GLU A 117 10.64 1.47 6.97
N MET A 118 10.29 2.42 7.81
CA MET A 118 9.52 2.21 9.03
C MET A 118 8.06 2.54 8.72
N CYS A 119 7.33 1.52 8.27
CA CYS A 119 5.97 1.66 7.77
C CYS A 119 4.98 1.76 8.92
N HIS A 120 4.43 2.95 9.16
CA HIS A 120 3.28 3.14 10.05
C HIS A 120 2.05 2.57 9.35
N THR A 121 1.67 1.35 9.74
CA THR A 121 0.71 0.54 9.00
C THR A 121 -0.66 0.55 9.67
N PHE A 122 -1.68 0.79 8.87
CA PHE A 122 -3.08 0.87 9.29
C PHE A 122 -3.96 -0.04 8.44
N LEU A 123 -5.10 -0.46 9.01
CA LEU A 123 -6.18 -1.13 8.31
C LEU A 123 -7.41 -0.23 8.29
N TYR A 124 -8.15 -0.28 7.21
CA TYR A 124 -9.44 0.37 7.09
C TYR A 124 -10.45 -0.57 6.43
N GLU A 125 -11.56 -0.87 7.13
CA GLU A 125 -12.63 -1.67 6.57
C GLU A 125 -13.57 -0.77 5.77
N CYS A 126 -13.67 -1.00 4.45
CA CYS A 126 -14.47 -0.18 3.56
C CYS A 126 -14.97 -1.01 2.38
N ASP A 127 -16.26 -0.99 2.14
CA ASP A 127 -16.94 -1.68 1.04
C ASP A 127 -17.39 -0.73 -0.07
N GLN A 128 -16.83 0.49 -0.11
CA GLN A 128 -17.14 1.49 -1.12
C GLN A 128 -16.99 0.89 -2.53
N PRO A 129 -17.99 1.11 -3.42
CA PRO A 129 -17.89 0.67 -4.81
C PRO A 129 -16.66 1.29 -5.52
N LEU A 130 -15.96 0.50 -6.32
CA LEU A 130 -14.74 0.95 -7.01
C LEU A 130 -14.95 2.21 -7.86
N GLY A 131 -16.12 2.39 -8.45
CA GLY A 131 -16.46 3.57 -9.26
C GLY A 131 -16.65 4.87 -8.46
N GLU A 132 -16.62 4.82 -7.14
CA GLU A 132 -16.71 6.00 -6.26
C GLU A 132 -15.35 6.52 -5.81
N TYR A 133 -14.27 5.74 -6.01
CA TYR A 133 -12.91 6.21 -5.80
C TYR A 133 -12.50 7.21 -6.89
N ARG A 134 -11.75 8.22 -6.49
CA ARG A 134 -11.18 9.24 -7.39
C ARG A 134 -9.67 9.17 -7.31
N ILE A 135 -9.10 8.29 -8.13
CA ILE A 135 -7.67 8.05 -8.11
C ILE A 135 -6.90 9.20 -8.76
N GLN A 136 -5.74 9.50 -8.19
CA GLN A 136 -4.77 10.44 -8.77
C GLN A 136 -4.04 9.75 -9.93
N GLU A 137 -4.36 10.14 -11.15
CA GLU A 137 -3.93 9.45 -12.39
C GLU A 137 -2.41 9.38 -12.56
N GLU A 138 -1.69 10.36 -12.01
CA GLU A 138 -0.22 10.41 -12.05
C GLU A 138 0.44 9.36 -11.14
N GLU A 139 -0.28 8.87 -10.13
CA GLU A 139 0.21 7.93 -9.13
C GLU A 139 -0.36 6.53 -9.30
N VAL A 140 -1.66 6.45 -9.59
CA VAL A 140 -2.46 5.24 -9.60
C VAL A 140 -3.21 5.09 -10.92
N THR A 141 -3.12 3.94 -11.57
CA THR A 141 -3.82 3.66 -12.82
C THR A 141 -5.02 2.72 -12.68
N GLY A 142 -5.27 2.17 -11.51
CA GLY A 142 -6.39 1.28 -11.27
C GLY A 142 -6.45 0.74 -9.86
N LEU A 143 -7.59 0.14 -9.51
CA LEU A 143 -7.83 -0.50 -8.22
C LEU A 143 -8.39 -1.91 -8.43
N PHE A 144 -7.94 -2.85 -7.60
CA PHE A 144 -8.28 -4.26 -7.73
C PHE A 144 -8.63 -4.88 -6.37
N TRP A 145 -9.80 -5.51 -6.28
CA TRP A 145 -10.11 -6.40 -5.17
C TRP A 145 -9.43 -7.75 -5.37
N VAL A 146 -8.72 -8.17 -4.34
CA VAL A 146 -7.90 -9.39 -4.34
C VAL A 146 -8.34 -10.29 -3.18
N SER A 147 -8.74 -11.51 -3.50
CA SER A 147 -9.12 -12.51 -2.50
C SER A 147 -7.95 -12.81 -1.57
N LEU A 148 -8.08 -12.53 -0.27
CA LEU A 148 -7.02 -12.80 0.70
C LEU A 148 -6.63 -14.29 0.78
N PRO A 149 -7.55 -15.26 0.79
CA PRO A 149 -7.18 -16.68 0.75
C PRO A 149 -6.38 -17.09 -0.49
N GLU A 150 -6.72 -16.54 -1.67
CA GLU A 150 -5.96 -16.84 -2.89
C GLU A 150 -4.60 -16.15 -2.90
N LEU A 151 -4.52 -14.91 -2.36
CA LEU A 151 -3.28 -14.18 -2.22
C LEU A 151 -2.30 -14.91 -1.28
N GLU A 152 -2.77 -15.44 -0.16
CA GLU A 152 -1.95 -16.27 0.74
C GLU A 152 -1.39 -17.50 0.01
N ARG A 153 -2.22 -18.21 -0.76
CA ARG A 153 -1.78 -19.38 -1.57
C ARG A 153 -0.78 -19.00 -2.65
N LEU A 154 -0.97 -17.84 -3.29
CA LEU A 154 -0.02 -17.32 -4.29
C LEU A 154 1.34 -17.00 -3.64
N PHE A 155 1.35 -16.32 -2.50
CA PHE A 155 2.58 -15.98 -1.80
C PHE A 155 3.28 -17.20 -1.17
N ALA A 156 2.51 -18.23 -0.79
CA ALA A 156 3.04 -19.53 -0.37
C ALA A 156 3.59 -20.37 -1.53
N GLY A 157 3.33 -19.99 -2.78
CA GLY A 157 3.73 -20.75 -3.98
C GLY A 157 2.86 -21.98 -4.25
N GLU A 158 1.68 -22.07 -3.64
CA GLU A 158 0.72 -23.16 -3.85
C GLU A 158 0.00 -23.02 -5.19
N ILE A 159 -0.19 -21.78 -5.66
CA ILE A 159 -0.71 -21.47 -7.00
C ILE A 159 0.27 -20.54 -7.70
N GLY A 160 0.35 -20.62 -9.02
CA GLY A 160 1.26 -19.80 -9.83
C GLY A 160 0.68 -18.44 -10.20
N GLN A 161 -0.64 -18.34 -10.22
CA GLN A 161 -1.38 -17.14 -10.63
C GLN A 161 -2.79 -17.15 -10.08
N MET A 162 -3.42 -15.97 -10.03
CA MET A 162 -4.82 -15.79 -9.62
C MET A 162 -5.50 -14.75 -10.50
N THR A 163 -6.83 -14.70 -10.46
CA THR A 163 -7.60 -13.63 -11.11
C THR A 163 -7.88 -12.52 -10.10
N VAL A 164 -7.61 -11.29 -10.48
CA VAL A 164 -7.97 -10.09 -9.72
C VAL A 164 -8.98 -9.27 -10.53
N ASN A 165 -9.99 -8.70 -9.84
CA ASN A 165 -11.07 -7.97 -10.46
C ASN A 165 -11.04 -6.51 -10.01
N GLY A 166 -11.16 -5.59 -10.95
CA GLY A 166 -11.10 -4.19 -10.66
C GLY A 166 -11.32 -3.33 -11.90
N PHE A 167 -10.71 -2.18 -11.91
CA PHE A 167 -10.68 -1.34 -13.10
C PHE A 167 -9.27 -0.82 -13.39
N LEU A 168 -9.04 -0.47 -14.65
CA LEU A 168 -7.91 0.36 -15.10
C LEU A 168 -8.45 1.63 -15.73
N LEU A 169 -7.72 2.73 -15.58
CA LEU A 169 -8.00 3.93 -16.35
C LEU A 169 -7.64 3.71 -17.82
N THR A 170 -8.51 4.19 -18.69
CA THR A 170 -8.21 4.31 -20.13
C THR A 170 -7.29 5.49 -20.37
N GLU A 171 -6.78 5.65 -21.59
CA GLU A 171 -5.98 6.82 -22.00
C GLU A 171 -6.69 8.17 -21.80
N ASN A 172 -8.02 8.16 -21.66
CA ASN A 172 -8.82 9.36 -21.42
C ASN A 172 -9.16 9.57 -19.92
N GLY A 173 -8.55 8.80 -19.01
CA GLY A 173 -8.82 8.87 -17.56
C GLY A 173 -10.13 8.20 -17.12
N GLU A 174 -10.85 7.52 -18.02
CA GLU A 174 -12.12 6.88 -17.68
C GLU A 174 -11.89 5.46 -17.13
N PRO A 175 -12.52 5.07 -16.01
CA PRO A 175 -12.39 3.73 -15.46
C PRO A 175 -13.05 2.70 -16.38
N LYS A 176 -12.37 1.59 -16.61
CA LYS A 176 -12.85 0.45 -17.38
C LYS A 176 -12.68 -0.82 -16.55
N ASP A 177 -13.77 -1.48 -16.24
CA ASP A 177 -13.77 -2.76 -15.54
C ASP A 177 -12.95 -3.81 -16.28
N ILE A 178 -12.13 -4.52 -15.53
CA ILE A 178 -11.26 -5.57 -16.05
C ILE A 178 -11.07 -6.69 -15.02
N ALA A 179 -10.95 -7.92 -15.54
CA ALA A 179 -10.38 -9.04 -14.81
C ALA A 179 -9.00 -9.32 -15.39
N MET A 180 -7.97 -9.35 -14.56
CA MET A 180 -6.61 -9.66 -15.00
C MET A 180 -6.04 -10.86 -14.25
N ILE A 181 -5.11 -11.56 -14.89
CA ILE A 181 -4.34 -12.62 -14.25
C ILE A 181 -3.11 -11.98 -13.60
N ALA A 182 -2.92 -12.25 -12.32
CA ALA A 182 -1.76 -11.78 -11.56
C ALA A 182 -0.95 -12.95 -11.02
N ALA A 183 0.34 -12.90 -11.18
CA ALA A 183 1.32 -13.78 -10.54
C ALA A 183 1.99 -13.02 -9.38
N LYS A 184 2.75 -13.73 -8.54
CA LYS A 184 3.47 -13.08 -7.42
C LYS A 184 4.38 -11.94 -7.85
N ALA A 185 4.97 -12.01 -9.05
CA ALA A 185 5.84 -10.98 -9.59
C ALA A 185 5.12 -9.70 -10.01
N ASP A 186 3.78 -9.72 -10.08
CA ASP A 186 2.97 -8.54 -10.39
C ASP A 186 2.63 -7.71 -9.14
N PHE A 187 3.09 -8.14 -7.97
CA PHE A 187 2.96 -7.41 -6.71
C PHE A 187 4.29 -6.80 -6.29
N VAL A 188 4.25 -5.63 -5.64
CA VAL A 188 5.45 -5.00 -5.08
C VAL A 188 6.13 -5.98 -4.12
N PRO A 189 7.46 -6.18 -4.24
CA PRO A 189 8.18 -7.23 -3.53
C PRO A 189 8.54 -6.83 -2.08
N HIS A 190 7.53 -6.42 -1.30
CA HIS A 190 7.70 -6.25 0.15
C HIS A 190 8.23 -7.53 0.78
N GLU A 191 8.94 -7.42 1.89
CA GLU A 191 9.44 -8.58 2.60
C GLU A 191 8.30 -9.52 3.02
N VAL A 192 8.55 -10.82 3.01
CA VAL A 192 7.53 -11.84 3.31
C VAL A 192 6.87 -11.61 4.66
N HIS A 193 7.63 -11.18 5.66
CA HIS A 193 7.12 -10.91 7.01
C HIS A 193 6.16 -9.71 7.03
N TYR A 194 6.34 -8.71 6.17
CA TYR A 194 5.44 -7.57 6.02
C TYR A 194 4.03 -8.04 5.63
N TYR A 195 3.93 -8.75 4.51
CA TYR A 195 2.65 -9.30 4.05
C TYR A 195 2.01 -10.25 5.08
N GLN A 196 2.80 -11.11 5.71
CA GLN A 196 2.30 -12.04 6.73
C GLN A 196 1.68 -11.33 7.93
N GLN A 197 2.28 -10.24 8.41
CA GLN A 197 1.75 -9.44 9.51
C GLN A 197 0.43 -8.78 9.11
N VAL A 198 0.36 -8.18 7.93
CA VAL A 198 -0.85 -7.54 7.40
C VAL A 198 -1.98 -8.56 7.23
N PHE A 199 -1.74 -9.67 6.54
CA PHE A 199 -2.76 -10.71 6.32
C PHE A 199 -3.31 -11.29 7.62
N ALA A 200 -2.43 -11.58 8.57
CA ALA A 200 -2.83 -12.07 9.88
C ALA A 200 -3.69 -11.05 10.65
N ALA A 201 -3.39 -9.76 10.50
CA ALA A 201 -4.15 -8.71 11.15
C ALA A 201 -5.53 -8.52 10.53
N VAL A 202 -5.62 -8.49 9.20
CA VAL A 202 -6.91 -8.41 8.48
C VAL A 202 -7.81 -9.57 8.89
N LYS A 203 -7.30 -10.80 8.91
CA LYS A 203 -8.08 -11.98 9.35
C LYS A 203 -8.59 -11.85 10.79
N ARG A 204 -7.74 -11.36 11.71
CA ARG A 204 -8.16 -11.13 13.10
C ARG A 204 -9.28 -10.07 13.21
N ARG A 205 -9.18 -8.99 12.43
CA ARG A 205 -10.20 -7.93 12.44
C ARG A 205 -11.52 -8.42 11.87
N ALA A 206 -11.51 -9.07 10.71
CA ALA A 206 -12.69 -9.63 10.08
C ALA A 206 -13.40 -10.64 11.02
N ALA A 207 -12.65 -11.54 11.67
CA ALA A 207 -13.22 -12.49 12.64
C ALA A 207 -13.85 -11.81 13.86
N ASN A 208 -13.27 -10.71 14.35
CA ASN A 208 -13.81 -9.95 15.48
C ASN A 208 -15.09 -9.17 15.10
N ALA A 209 -15.18 -8.69 13.87
CA ALA A 209 -16.38 -8.01 13.36
C ALA A 209 -17.56 -9.00 13.23
N ALA A 210 -17.33 -10.21 12.74
CA ALA A 210 -18.34 -11.27 12.61
C ALA A 210 -18.92 -11.77 13.96
N ASN A 211 -18.23 -11.52 15.08
CA ASN A 211 -18.66 -11.92 16.44
C ASN A 211 -19.35 -10.79 17.22
N ARG A 212 -19.61 -9.64 16.62
CA ARG A 212 -20.36 -8.51 17.19
C ARG A 212 -21.78 -8.45 16.68
#